data_19c0056df8e08468cb346cddee3c4984
#
_entry.id   19c0056df8e08468cb346cddee3c4984
#
_cell.length_a   1.000
_cell.length_b   1.000
_cell.length_c   1.000
_cell.angle_alpha   90.00
_cell.angle_beta   90.00
_cell.angle_gamma   90.00
#
_symmetry.space_group_name_H-M   'P 1'
#
loop_
_entity.id
_entity.type
_entity.pdbx_description
1 polymer ?
#
loop_
_entity_poly.entity_id
_entity_poly.type
_entity_poly.pdbx_seq_one_letter_code
_entity_poly.pdbx_strand_id
1 'polypeptide(L)'
;MYSLSLLGQSQQSLVTALLRHRNGLTVDELSHLLCISRNAVNQHLSSLSSSGFIQSAMLESTGGRPCKIYSLSPSGLELFERRYSFIAKLLLSWVEKNLGEQESQLCLRSLGEQMAGEFESRMTKQLSSADRLREVVTIMCELGYDASAKQISEGYTEIVANNCIFYKLAEEYQGFCALDLSFLASLLKVDIEHKECIVKKGNYCCFAIASPVG
;
A
#
# COMPACT_ATOMS: atom_id res chain seq x y z
N MET A 1 -5.97 -5.26 1.70
CA MET A 1 -5.19 -6.12 0.79
C MET A 1 -6.12 -7.24 0.33
N TYR A 2 -6.39 -7.34 -0.95
CA TYR A 2 -7.20 -8.44 -1.50
C TYR A 2 -6.37 -9.72 -1.50
N SER A 3 -6.98 -10.84 -1.17
CA SER A 3 -6.32 -12.15 -1.18
C SER A 3 -7.13 -13.11 -2.04
N LEU A 4 -6.44 -13.94 -2.80
CA LEU A 4 -7.04 -14.99 -3.62
C LEU A 4 -7.97 -15.91 -2.80
N SER A 5 -7.63 -16.13 -1.52
CA SER A 5 -8.41 -16.96 -0.58
C SER A 5 -9.81 -16.39 -0.25
N LEU A 6 -10.07 -15.12 -0.52
CA LEU A 6 -11.40 -14.51 -0.32
C LEU A 6 -12.37 -14.82 -1.45
N LEU A 7 -11.88 -15.33 -2.58
CA LEU A 7 -12.70 -15.72 -3.71
C LEU A 7 -13.19 -17.17 -3.55
N GLY A 8 -14.36 -17.49 -4.10
CA GLY A 8 -14.83 -18.87 -4.22
C GLY A 8 -13.94 -19.70 -5.13
N GLN A 9 -13.88 -21.00 -4.93
CA GLN A 9 -12.94 -21.92 -5.61
C GLN A 9 -12.98 -21.80 -7.15
N SER A 10 -14.16 -21.69 -7.75
CA SER A 10 -14.30 -21.52 -9.21
C SER A 10 -13.75 -20.17 -9.69
N GLN A 11 -13.92 -19.09 -8.90
CA GLN A 11 -13.34 -17.79 -9.20
C GLN A 11 -11.82 -17.81 -9.06
N GLN A 12 -11.28 -18.51 -8.03
CA GLN A 12 -9.83 -18.69 -7.88
C GLN A 12 -9.25 -19.41 -9.10
N SER A 13 -9.91 -20.49 -9.57
CA SER A 13 -9.49 -21.21 -10.76
C SER A 13 -9.52 -20.32 -12.01
N LEU A 14 -10.54 -19.49 -12.16
CA LEU A 14 -10.69 -18.56 -13.29
C LEU A 14 -9.59 -17.50 -13.30
N VAL A 15 -9.35 -16.79 -12.18
CA VAL A 15 -8.30 -15.76 -12.12
C VAL A 15 -6.90 -16.39 -12.25
N THR A 16 -6.72 -17.64 -11.79
CA THR A 16 -5.46 -18.39 -11.98
C THR A 16 -5.24 -18.75 -13.45
N ALA A 17 -6.31 -19.12 -14.17
CA ALA A 17 -6.23 -19.36 -15.61
C ALA A 17 -5.83 -18.06 -16.35
N LEU A 18 -6.45 -16.93 -16.01
CA LEU A 18 -6.11 -15.64 -16.59
C LEU A 18 -4.68 -15.17 -16.22
N LEU A 19 -4.16 -15.51 -15.04
CA LEU A 19 -2.77 -15.23 -14.69
C LEU A 19 -1.77 -15.93 -15.63
N ARG A 20 -2.09 -17.18 -15.99
CA ARG A 20 -1.26 -18.02 -16.89
C ARG A 20 -1.37 -17.57 -18.36
N HIS A 21 -2.49 -16.97 -18.74
CA HIS A 21 -2.79 -16.52 -20.09
C HIS A 21 -2.90 -14.99 -20.14
N ARG A 22 -1.75 -14.32 -20.08
CA ARG A 22 -1.67 -12.84 -19.97
C ARG A 22 -2.31 -12.07 -21.14
N ASN A 23 -2.37 -12.68 -22.31
CA ASN A 23 -3.03 -12.11 -23.48
C ASN A 23 -4.56 -12.18 -23.40
N GLY A 24 -5.08 -12.80 -22.35
CA GLY A 24 -6.50 -12.99 -22.13
C GLY A 24 -7.05 -14.28 -22.70
N LEU A 25 -8.26 -14.62 -22.27
CA LEU A 25 -9.01 -15.79 -22.72
C LEU A 25 -10.45 -15.39 -23.05
N THR A 26 -11.04 -16.08 -24.01
CA THR A 26 -12.47 -16.00 -24.33
C THR A 26 -13.30 -16.81 -23.35
N VAL A 27 -14.62 -16.61 -23.34
CA VAL A 27 -15.56 -17.42 -22.56
C VAL A 27 -15.45 -18.91 -22.91
N ASP A 28 -15.23 -19.21 -24.20
CA ASP A 28 -15.14 -20.59 -24.69
C ASP A 28 -13.87 -21.28 -24.20
N GLU A 29 -12.75 -20.61 -24.30
CA GLU A 29 -11.47 -21.13 -23.79
C GLU A 29 -11.52 -21.34 -22.27
N LEU A 30 -12.11 -20.39 -21.52
CA LEU A 30 -12.31 -20.53 -20.08
C LEU A 30 -13.24 -21.69 -19.73
N SER A 31 -14.37 -21.84 -20.46
CA SER A 31 -15.31 -22.95 -20.26
C SER A 31 -14.65 -24.31 -20.48
N HIS A 32 -13.85 -24.40 -21.53
CA HIS A 32 -13.13 -25.62 -21.85
C HIS A 32 -12.03 -25.92 -20.82
N LEU A 33 -11.22 -24.91 -20.49
CA LEU A 33 -10.09 -25.04 -19.56
C LEU A 33 -10.53 -25.41 -18.13
N LEU A 34 -11.66 -24.84 -17.69
CA LEU A 34 -12.16 -25.05 -16.32
C LEU A 34 -13.21 -26.16 -16.23
N CYS A 35 -13.59 -26.79 -17.34
CA CYS A 35 -14.62 -27.82 -17.42
C CYS A 35 -15.96 -27.40 -16.79
N ILE A 36 -16.38 -26.12 -16.97
CA ILE A 36 -17.65 -25.58 -16.49
C ILE A 36 -18.44 -24.97 -17.65
N SER A 37 -19.75 -24.80 -17.46
CA SER A 37 -20.61 -24.24 -18.50
C SER A 37 -20.25 -22.77 -18.82
N ARG A 38 -20.50 -22.34 -20.07
CA ARG A 38 -20.34 -20.93 -20.49
C ARG A 38 -21.15 -19.98 -19.60
N ASN A 39 -22.34 -20.39 -19.14
CA ASN A 39 -23.16 -19.58 -18.24
C ASN A 39 -22.48 -19.38 -16.89
N ALA A 40 -21.89 -20.42 -16.32
CA ALA A 40 -21.12 -20.32 -15.08
C ALA A 40 -19.88 -19.42 -15.26
N VAL A 41 -19.15 -19.55 -16.38
CA VAL A 41 -18.04 -18.63 -16.71
C VAL A 41 -18.52 -17.20 -16.76
N ASN A 42 -19.59 -16.91 -17.48
CA ASN A 42 -20.15 -15.54 -17.61
C ASN A 42 -20.56 -14.97 -16.25
N GLN A 43 -21.15 -15.76 -15.37
CA GLN A 43 -21.53 -15.35 -14.02
C GLN A 43 -20.29 -14.98 -13.19
N HIS A 44 -19.25 -15.80 -13.22
CA HIS A 44 -17.99 -15.50 -12.53
C HIS A 44 -17.29 -14.28 -13.13
N LEU A 45 -17.23 -14.17 -14.45
CA LEU A 45 -16.66 -12.99 -15.13
C LEU A 45 -17.40 -11.71 -14.77
N SER A 46 -18.75 -11.74 -14.72
CA SER A 46 -19.53 -10.59 -14.30
C SER A 46 -19.21 -10.14 -12.88
N SER A 47 -19.17 -11.07 -11.93
CA SER A 47 -18.82 -10.81 -10.54
C SER A 47 -17.39 -10.25 -10.40
N LEU A 48 -16.42 -10.86 -11.06
CA LEU A 48 -15.00 -10.42 -11.00
C LEU A 48 -14.79 -9.08 -11.70
N SER A 49 -15.54 -8.79 -12.78
CA SER A 49 -15.52 -7.47 -13.43
C SER A 49 -16.11 -6.39 -12.52
N SER A 50 -17.22 -6.67 -11.85
CA SER A 50 -17.84 -5.73 -10.90
C SER A 50 -16.94 -5.42 -9.71
N SER A 51 -16.11 -6.39 -9.31
CA SER A 51 -15.07 -6.20 -8.27
C SER A 51 -13.78 -5.54 -8.82
N GLY A 52 -13.71 -5.24 -10.11
CA GLY A 52 -12.56 -4.61 -10.73
C GLY A 52 -11.33 -5.51 -10.92
N PHE A 53 -11.44 -6.85 -10.71
CA PHE A 53 -10.31 -7.77 -10.82
C PHE A 53 -9.99 -8.20 -12.23
N ILE A 54 -10.94 -8.09 -13.15
CA ILE A 54 -10.73 -8.40 -14.55
C ILE A 54 -11.17 -7.26 -15.45
N GLN A 55 -10.54 -7.20 -16.59
CA GLN A 55 -10.86 -6.28 -17.69
C GLN A 55 -11.14 -7.09 -18.96
N SER A 56 -11.77 -6.45 -19.93
CA SER A 56 -12.08 -7.08 -21.21
C SER A 56 -11.75 -6.17 -22.37
N ALA A 57 -11.34 -6.76 -23.47
CA ALA A 57 -11.12 -6.10 -24.74
C ALA A 57 -11.80 -6.86 -25.87
N MET A 58 -12.09 -6.16 -26.96
CA MET A 58 -12.56 -6.79 -28.19
C MET A 58 -11.33 -7.19 -29.01
N LEU A 59 -11.27 -8.46 -29.39
CA LEU A 59 -10.28 -8.91 -30.35
C LEU A 59 -10.79 -8.56 -31.76
N GLU A 60 -10.04 -7.74 -32.48
CA GLU A 60 -10.34 -7.48 -33.88
C GLU A 60 -10.13 -8.77 -34.68
N SER A 61 -11.16 -9.24 -35.33
CA SER A 61 -11.10 -10.47 -36.10
C SER A 61 -10.74 -10.15 -37.55
N THR A 62 -9.76 -10.86 -38.06
CA THR A 62 -9.32 -10.81 -39.45
C THR A 62 -10.28 -11.55 -40.41
N GLY A 63 -11.58 -11.71 -40.06
CA GLY A 63 -12.56 -12.35 -40.93
C GLY A 63 -13.68 -13.12 -40.22
N GLY A 64 -13.77 -13.04 -38.88
CA GLY A 64 -14.82 -13.70 -38.07
C GLY A 64 -15.62 -12.73 -37.19
N ARG A 65 -16.56 -13.26 -36.40
CA ARG A 65 -17.32 -12.46 -35.43
C ARG A 65 -16.38 -11.90 -34.36
N PRO A 66 -16.45 -10.59 -34.03
CA PRO A 66 -15.67 -10.00 -32.94
C PRO A 66 -15.79 -10.82 -31.65
N CYS A 67 -14.66 -11.17 -31.06
CA CYS A 67 -14.62 -12.00 -29.86
C CYS A 67 -14.14 -11.17 -28.68
N LYS A 68 -14.82 -11.31 -27.54
CA LYS A 68 -14.46 -10.65 -26.29
C LYS A 68 -13.46 -11.50 -25.53
N ILE A 69 -12.28 -10.95 -25.24
CA ILE A 69 -11.29 -11.57 -24.38
C ILE A 69 -11.28 -10.91 -23.00
N TYR A 70 -10.94 -11.69 -22.00
CA TYR A 70 -10.85 -11.28 -20.60
C TYR A 70 -9.44 -11.50 -20.10
N SER A 71 -8.92 -10.53 -19.36
CA SER A 71 -7.59 -10.58 -18.72
C SER A 71 -7.67 -10.04 -17.31
N LEU A 72 -6.64 -10.30 -16.50
CA LEU A 72 -6.55 -9.67 -15.18
C LEU A 72 -6.32 -8.17 -15.35
N SER A 73 -7.00 -7.37 -14.53
CA SER A 73 -6.70 -5.97 -14.32
C SER A 73 -5.46 -5.80 -13.42
N PRO A 74 -4.89 -4.59 -13.28
CA PRO A 74 -3.87 -4.33 -12.25
C PRO A 74 -4.32 -4.76 -10.85
N SER A 75 -5.57 -4.45 -10.44
CA SER A 75 -6.14 -4.90 -9.17
C SER A 75 -6.30 -6.42 -9.08
N GLY A 76 -6.59 -7.09 -10.20
CA GLY A 76 -6.65 -8.54 -10.26
C GLY A 76 -5.29 -9.22 -10.09
N LEU A 77 -4.22 -8.57 -10.53
CA LEU A 77 -2.86 -9.05 -10.28
C LEU A 77 -2.48 -8.98 -8.79
N GLU A 78 -3.05 -8.05 -8.04
CA GLU A 78 -2.82 -7.91 -6.58
C GLU A 78 -3.56 -8.97 -5.74
N LEU A 79 -4.42 -9.82 -6.34
CA LEU A 79 -4.98 -11.00 -5.69
C LEU A 79 -3.91 -12.06 -5.38
N PHE A 80 -2.82 -12.05 -6.14
CA PHE A 80 -1.73 -13.00 -6.01
C PHE A 80 -0.66 -12.45 -5.08
N GLU A 81 -0.25 -13.28 -4.11
CA GLU A 81 0.72 -12.88 -3.09
C GLU A 81 2.02 -12.34 -3.72
N ARG A 82 2.40 -11.14 -3.30
CA ARG A 82 3.67 -10.51 -3.63
C ARG A 82 4.63 -10.63 -2.46
N ARG A 83 5.84 -11.04 -2.73
CA ARG A 83 6.87 -11.22 -1.70
C ARG A 83 7.71 -9.96 -1.46
N TYR A 84 7.08 -8.75 -1.57
CA TYR A 84 7.79 -7.48 -1.38
C TYR A 84 8.37 -7.35 0.03
N SER A 85 7.65 -7.79 1.05
CA SER A 85 8.16 -7.78 2.43
C SER A 85 9.38 -8.67 2.61
N PHE A 86 9.44 -9.80 1.90
CA PHE A 86 10.60 -10.69 1.94
C PHE A 86 11.84 -10.02 1.36
N ILE A 87 11.75 -9.41 0.18
CA ILE A 87 12.89 -8.71 -0.42
C ILE A 87 13.30 -7.48 0.39
N ALA A 88 12.33 -6.75 0.95
CA ALA A 88 12.61 -5.62 1.83
C ALA A 88 13.40 -6.04 3.07
N LYS A 89 13.03 -7.16 3.71
CA LYS A 89 13.78 -7.73 4.84
C LYS A 89 15.21 -8.11 4.46
N LEU A 90 15.39 -8.75 3.30
CA LEU A 90 16.73 -9.11 2.82
C LEU A 90 17.59 -7.88 2.59
N LEU A 91 17.04 -6.82 2.00
CA LEU A 91 17.74 -5.57 1.74
C LEU A 91 18.15 -4.88 3.07
N LEU A 92 17.22 -4.78 4.02
CA LEU A 92 17.51 -4.20 5.33
C LEU A 92 18.56 -5.00 6.09
N SER A 93 18.46 -6.33 6.10
CA SER A 93 19.47 -7.20 6.71
C SER A 93 20.84 -7.04 6.06
N TRP A 94 20.88 -6.90 4.74
CA TRP A 94 22.11 -6.65 4.02
C TRP A 94 22.73 -5.30 4.37
N VAL A 95 21.91 -4.23 4.43
CA VAL A 95 22.36 -2.88 4.82
C VAL A 95 22.93 -2.90 6.23
N GLU A 96 22.20 -3.44 7.21
CA GLU A 96 22.62 -3.50 8.60
C GLU A 96 23.92 -4.29 8.77
N LYS A 97 24.04 -5.45 8.10
CA LYS A 97 25.20 -6.32 8.18
C LYS A 97 26.46 -5.70 7.55
N ASN A 98 26.32 -4.94 6.46
CA ASN A 98 27.46 -4.44 5.70
C ASN A 98 27.84 -3.00 6.05
N LEU A 99 26.88 -2.18 6.49
CA LEU A 99 27.10 -0.76 6.81
C LEU A 99 27.03 -0.47 8.31
N GLY A 100 26.43 -1.36 9.09
CA GLY A 100 26.23 -1.19 10.53
C GLY A 100 24.91 -0.47 10.87
N GLU A 101 24.57 -0.47 12.17
CA GLU A 101 23.29 0.03 12.67
C GLU A 101 23.11 1.54 12.42
N GLN A 102 24.15 2.34 12.64
CA GLN A 102 24.08 3.79 12.46
C GLN A 102 23.79 4.19 11.02
N GLU A 103 24.51 3.60 10.07
CA GLU A 103 24.30 3.86 8.63
C GLU A 103 22.94 3.34 8.16
N SER A 104 22.48 2.21 8.71
CA SER A 104 21.13 1.69 8.44
C SER A 104 20.05 2.69 8.88
N GLN A 105 20.18 3.31 10.05
CA GLN A 105 19.26 4.36 10.50
C GLN A 105 19.31 5.62 9.63
N LEU A 106 20.49 6.02 9.16
CA LEU A 106 20.64 7.14 8.22
C LEU A 106 19.96 6.84 6.88
N CYS A 107 20.11 5.63 6.37
CA CYS A 107 19.38 5.18 5.16
C CYS A 107 17.86 5.26 5.35
N LEU A 108 17.34 4.80 6.48
CA LEU A 108 15.91 4.86 6.78
C LEU A 108 15.38 6.30 6.89
N ARG A 109 16.15 7.20 7.50
CA ARG A 109 15.83 8.63 7.52
C ARG A 109 15.77 9.23 6.12
N SER A 110 16.80 8.96 5.31
CA SER A 110 16.83 9.43 3.92
C SER A 110 15.67 8.89 3.09
N LEU A 111 15.26 7.64 3.31
CA LEU A 111 14.06 7.07 2.68
C LEU A 111 12.78 7.79 3.13
N GLY A 112 12.67 8.16 4.39
CA GLY A 112 11.55 8.96 4.91
C GLY A 112 11.48 10.34 4.25
N GLU A 113 12.63 11.00 4.06
CA GLU A 113 12.73 12.28 3.34
C GLU A 113 12.32 12.13 1.87
N GLN A 114 12.79 11.09 1.18
CA GLN A 114 12.40 10.80 -0.19
C GLN A 114 10.90 10.52 -0.30
N MET A 115 10.34 9.73 0.62
CA MET A 115 8.90 9.47 0.67
C MET A 115 8.09 10.77 0.86
N ALA A 116 8.57 11.70 1.68
CA ALA A 116 7.94 13.02 1.84
C ALA A 116 8.00 13.84 0.55
N GLY A 117 9.08 13.73 -0.21
CA GLY A 117 9.26 14.40 -1.50
C GLY A 117 8.17 14.09 -2.52
N GLU A 118 7.63 12.85 -2.53
CA GLU A 118 6.52 12.46 -3.41
C GLU A 118 5.24 13.28 -3.17
N PHE A 119 5.11 13.88 -1.99
CA PHE A 119 3.96 14.69 -1.59
C PHE A 119 4.24 16.20 -1.56
N GLU A 120 5.43 16.64 -2.00
CA GLU A 120 5.85 18.06 -1.91
C GLU A 120 4.88 18.98 -2.66
N SER A 121 4.31 18.56 -3.77
CA SER A 121 3.33 19.33 -4.55
C SER A 121 2.05 19.66 -3.76
N ARG A 122 1.71 18.85 -2.76
CA ARG A 122 0.56 19.04 -1.86
C ARG A 122 0.90 19.96 -0.68
N MET A 123 2.18 20.11 -0.35
CA MET A 123 2.72 20.87 0.77
C MET A 123 3.10 22.29 0.35
N THR A 124 2.15 23.05 -0.19
CA THR A 124 2.41 24.42 -0.66
C THR A 124 2.85 25.34 0.48
N LYS A 125 3.66 26.36 0.17
CA LYS A 125 4.16 27.34 1.15
C LYS A 125 3.05 28.19 1.80
N GLN A 126 1.85 28.19 1.23
CA GLN A 126 0.71 28.98 1.66
C GLN A 126 -0.19 28.28 2.70
N LEU A 127 0.07 26.99 2.99
CA LEU A 127 -0.70 26.25 3.99
C LEU A 127 -0.42 26.80 5.39
N SER A 128 -1.48 27.08 6.15
CA SER A 128 -1.35 27.32 7.60
C SER A 128 -0.81 26.05 8.29
N SER A 129 -0.26 26.19 9.50
CA SER A 129 0.22 25.02 10.27
C SER A 129 -0.90 24.00 10.49
N ALA A 130 -2.13 24.45 10.73
CA ALA A 130 -3.29 23.58 10.90
C ALA A 130 -3.70 22.87 9.60
N ASP A 131 -3.63 23.56 8.46
CA ASP A 131 -3.93 22.95 7.16
C ASP A 131 -2.85 21.94 6.77
N ARG A 132 -1.60 22.27 7.01
CA ARG A 132 -0.46 21.38 6.79
C ARG A 132 -0.61 20.08 7.62
N LEU A 133 -0.97 20.19 8.88
CA LEU A 133 -1.21 19.04 9.74
C LEU A 133 -2.36 18.16 9.22
N ARG A 134 -3.46 18.78 8.81
CA ARG A 134 -4.59 18.05 8.21
C ARG A 134 -4.18 17.30 6.95
N GLU A 135 -3.40 17.96 6.11
CA GLU A 135 -2.90 17.35 4.87
C GLU A 135 -1.96 16.16 5.16
N VAL A 136 -1.06 16.29 6.14
CA VAL A 136 -0.18 15.18 6.56
C VAL A 136 -1.00 13.98 7.06
N VAL A 137 -2.01 14.19 7.89
CA VAL A 137 -2.90 13.11 8.34
C VAL A 137 -3.63 12.47 7.16
N THR A 138 -4.10 13.27 6.20
CA THR A 138 -4.74 12.74 4.98
C THR A 138 -3.78 11.85 4.18
N ILE A 139 -2.54 12.31 3.98
CA ILE A 139 -1.49 11.54 3.30
C ILE A 139 -1.20 10.22 4.05
N MET A 140 -1.10 10.27 5.38
CA MET A 140 -0.93 9.05 6.18
C MET A 140 -2.07 8.06 5.96
N CYS A 141 -3.32 8.53 5.97
CA CYS A 141 -4.49 7.66 5.72
C CYS A 141 -4.47 7.07 4.31
N GLU A 142 -4.08 7.84 3.30
CA GLU A 142 -3.92 7.35 1.92
C GLU A 142 -2.83 6.29 1.80
N LEU A 143 -1.76 6.41 2.59
CA LEU A 143 -0.69 5.40 2.69
C LEU A 143 -1.12 4.13 3.46
N GLY A 144 -2.29 4.15 4.12
CA GLY A 144 -2.85 3.02 4.84
C GLY A 144 -2.72 3.07 6.36
N TYR A 145 -2.27 4.19 6.93
CA TYR A 145 -2.35 4.41 8.37
C TYR A 145 -3.79 4.72 8.79
N ASP A 146 -4.18 4.22 9.94
CA ASP A 146 -5.38 4.69 10.66
C ASP A 146 -4.94 5.85 11.58
N ALA A 147 -4.78 7.02 10.98
CA ALA A 147 -4.17 8.18 11.61
C ALA A 147 -5.18 9.29 11.89
N SER A 148 -4.96 9.99 13.00
CA SER A 148 -5.71 11.19 13.37
C SER A 148 -4.82 12.19 14.11
N ALA A 149 -5.16 13.48 14.04
CA ALA A 149 -4.49 14.53 14.84
C ALA A 149 -5.35 14.89 16.05
N LYS A 150 -4.71 15.07 17.21
CA LYS A 150 -5.34 15.47 18.46
C LYS A 150 -4.60 16.67 19.04
N GLN A 151 -5.29 17.76 19.21
CA GLN A 151 -4.76 18.92 19.93
C GLN A 151 -4.84 18.64 21.43
N ILE A 152 -3.70 18.66 22.10
CA ILE A 152 -3.59 18.36 23.54
C ILE A 152 -3.65 19.66 24.35
N SER A 153 -2.94 20.70 23.89
CA SER A 153 -2.94 22.04 24.48
C SER A 153 -2.60 23.09 23.41
N GLU A 154 -2.66 24.36 23.77
CA GLU A 154 -2.20 25.43 22.88
C GLU A 154 -0.70 25.21 22.53
N GLY A 155 -0.39 25.14 21.26
CA GLY A 155 0.97 24.88 20.77
C GLY A 155 1.47 23.43 20.89
N TYR A 156 0.63 22.47 21.26
CA TYR A 156 1.01 21.08 21.39
C TYR A 156 -0.02 20.14 20.76
N THR A 157 0.38 19.44 19.73
CA THR A 157 -0.48 18.52 18.97
C THR A 157 0.19 17.16 18.85
N GLU A 158 -0.61 16.12 18.84
CA GLU A 158 -0.18 14.74 18.61
C GLU A 158 -0.85 14.19 17.35
N ILE A 159 -0.09 13.43 16.55
CA ILE A 159 -0.63 12.53 15.54
C ILE A 159 -0.63 11.14 16.17
N VAL A 160 -1.79 10.49 16.18
CA VAL A 160 -1.98 9.13 16.66
C VAL A 160 -2.27 8.23 15.47
N ALA A 161 -1.55 7.13 15.34
CA ALA A 161 -1.78 6.10 14.34
C ALA A 161 -2.08 4.76 15.06
N ASN A 162 -3.27 4.21 14.84
CA ASN A 162 -3.73 2.97 15.48
C ASN A 162 -3.17 1.70 14.84
N ASN A 163 -2.46 1.84 13.71
CA ASN A 163 -1.74 0.75 13.05
C ASN A 163 -0.35 1.20 12.63
N CYS A 164 0.52 0.24 12.36
CA CYS A 164 1.80 0.47 11.71
C CYS A 164 1.80 -0.27 10.35
N ILE A 165 1.87 0.45 9.24
CA ILE A 165 1.87 -0.16 7.90
C ILE A 165 3.15 -0.97 7.64
N PHE A 166 4.21 -0.70 8.38
CA PHE A 166 5.50 -1.37 8.32
C PHE A 166 5.75 -2.35 9.46
N TYR A 167 4.71 -2.75 10.22
CA TYR A 167 4.83 -3.53 11.46
C TYR A 167 5.84 -4.69 11.36
N LYS A 168 5.71 -5.54 10.34
CA LYS A 168 6.58 -6.71 10.15
C LYS A 168 8.07 -6.38 9.91
N LEU A 169 8.35 -5.19 9.38
CA LEU A 169 9.71 -4.71 9.19
C LEU A 169 10.24 -4.07 10.47
N ALA A 170 9.42 -3.21 11.08
CA ALA A 170 9.77 -2.50 12.30
C ALA A 170 9.93 -3.42 13.52
N GLU A 171 9.24 -4.57 13.57
CA GLU A 171 9.39 -5.60 14.60
C GLU A 171 10.77 -6.26 14.56
N GLU A 172 11.34 -6.48 13.37
CA GLU A 172 12.64 -7.09 13.18
C GLU A 172 13.79 -6.05 13.24
N TYR A 173 13.54 -4.81 12.79
CA TYR A 173 14.52 -3.74 12.67
C TYR A 173 14.12 -2.56 13.57
N GLN A 174 14.67 -2.49 14.78
CA GLN A 174 14.27 -1.51 15.81
C GLN A 174 14.44 -0.05 15.37
N GLY A 175 15.37 0.24 14.45
CA GLY A 175 15.59 1.56 13.87
C GLY A 175 14.55 1.98 12.83
N PHE A 176 13.63 1.09 12.41
CA PHE A 176 12.74 1.33 11.27
C PHE A 176 11.83 2.54 11.45
N CYS A 177 11.40 2.84 12.68
CA CYS A 177 10.58 4.03 12.98
C CYS A 177 11.27 5.37 12.63
N ALA A 178 12.59 5.38 12.39
CA ALA A 178 13.30 6.56 11.91
C ALA A 178 12.79 7.03 10.54
N LEU A 179 12.25 6.12 9.73
CA LEU A 179 11.60 6.44 8.44
C LEU A 179 10.34 7.30 8.67
N ASP A 180 9.44 6.86 9.56
CA ASP A 180 8.19 7.57 9.86
C ASP A 180 8.49 8.95 10.47
N LEU A 181 9.45 9.02 11.39
CA LEU A 181 9.85 10.27 12.02
C LEU A 181 10.41 11.27 11.00
N SER A 182 11.28 10.81 10.11
CA SER A 182 11.87 11.65 9.08
C SER A 182 10.82 12.09 8.04
N PHE A 183 9.92 11.20 7.65
CA PHE A 183 8.79 11.50 6.78
C PHE A 183 7.91 12.62 7.35
N LEU A 184 7.48 12.47 8.60
CA LEU A 184 6.63 13.46 9.28
C LEU A 184 7.36 14.79 9.49
N ALA A 185 8.61 14.76 9.94
CA ALA A 185 9.43 15.96 10.14
C ALA A 185 9.64 16.73 8.82
N SER A 186 9.85 16.01 7.72
CA SER A 186 10.01 16.61 6.39
C SER A 186 8.75 17.30 5.88
N LEU A 187 7.57 16.71 6.10
CA LEU A 187 6.29 17.27 5.68
C LEU A 187 5.87 18.44 6.58
N LEU A 188 6.00 18.30 7.89
CA LEU A 188 5.56 19.31 8.87
C LEU A 188 6.56 20.45 9.06
N LYS A 189 7.85 20.24 8.70
CA LYS A 189 8.97 21.19 8.89
C LYS A 189 9.21 21.52 10.36
N VAL A 190 9.02 20.53 11.23
CA VAL A 190 9.26 20.61 12.68
C VAL A 190 9.85 19.30 13.18
N ASP A 191 10.47 19.35 14.36
CA ASP A 191 10.93 18.13 15.03
C ASP A 191 9.75 17.32 15.57
N ILE A 192 9.85 16.01 15.45
CA ILE A 192 8.83 15.04 15.87
C ILE A 192 9.40 14.16 16.99
N GLU A 193 8.69 14.13 18.12
CA GLU A 193 8.99 13.20 19.21
C GLU A 193 8.10 11.95 19.10
N HIS A 194 8.71 10.76 19.11
CA HIS A 194 7.98 9.48 19.11
C HIS A 194 7.69 9.06 20.54
N LYS A 195 6.50 9.35 21.06
CA LYS A 195 6.12 9.10 22.46
C LYS A 195 5.71 7.68 22.76
N GLU A 196 4.93 7.06 21.85
CA GLU A 196 4.45 5.70 21.98
C GLU A 196 4.58 4.95 20.66
N CYS A 197 4.87 3.66 20.72
CA CYS A 197 5.12 2.84 19.53
C CYS A 197 4.52 1.46 19.68
N ILE A 198 3.69 1.05 18.72
CA ILE A 198 3.06 -0.27 18.63
C ILE A 198 4.12 -1.39 18.68
N VAL A 199 5.24 -1.22 17.99
CA VAL A 199 6.31 -2.21 17.94
C VAL A 199 7.04 -2.37 19.27
N LYS A 200 7.03 -1.32 20.10
CA LYS A 200 7.55 -1.34 21.47
C LYS A 200 6.46 -1.68 22.51
N LYS A 201 5.41 -2.41 22.09
CA LYS A 201 4.28 -2.85 22.91
C LYS A 201 3.33 -1.72 23.35
N GLY A 202 3.35 -0.57 22.67
CA GLY A 202 2.32 0.46 22.82
C GLY A 202 1.01 0.05 22.16
N ASN A 203 -0.08 0.70 22.53
CA ASN A 203 -1.39 0.45 21.93
C ASN A 203 -1.54 1.13 20.54
N TYR A 204 -0.79 2.18 20.30
CA TYR A 204 -0.77 2.99 19.08
C TYR A 204 0.63 3.59 18.89
N CYS A 205 0.88 4.22 17.73
CA CYS A 205 2.02 5.11 17.57
C CYS A 205 1.58 6.55 17.83
N CYS A 206 2.35 7.28 18.66
CA CYS A 206 2.10 8.67 19.00
C CYS A 206 3.29 9.53 18.62
N PHE A 207 3.04 10.49 17.75
CA PHE A 207 4.02 11.44 17.24
C PHE A 207 3.67 12.84 17.75
N ALA A 208 4.45 13.33 18.70
CA ALA A 208 4.26 14.65 19.30
C ALA A 208 4.93 15.73 18.46
N ILE A 209 4.19 16.82 18.25
CA ILE A 209 4.58 17.96 17.48
C ILE A 209 4.60 19.15 18.44
N ALA A 210 5.79 19.65 18.75
CA ALA A 210 5.91 20.94 19.41
C ALA A 210 5.75 22.05 18.35
N SER A 211 4.72 22.88 18.48
CA SER A 211 4.68 24.09 17.67
C SER A 211 5.88 24.96 18.06
N PRO A 212 6.62 25.54 17.12
CA PRO A 212 7.57 26.56 17.46
C PRO A 212 6.81 27.64 18.21
N VAL A 213 7.26 27.93 19.42
CA VAL A 213 6.77 29.08 20.19
C VAL A 213 7.06 30.30 19.31
N GLY A 214 5.99 30.92 18.78
CA GLY A 214 6.07 32.09 17.89
C GLY A 214 6.63 33.33 18.57
#